data_801a17b0025fce73ee7df03b92083507
#
_entry.id   801a17b0025fce73ee7df03b92083507
#
_cell.length_a   1.000
_cell.length_b   1.000
_cell.length_c   1.000
_cell.angle_alpha   90.00
_cell.angle_beta   90.00
_cell.angle_gamma   90.00
#
_symmetry.space_group_name_H-M   'P 1'
#
loop_
_entity.id
_entity.type
_entity.pdbx_description
1 polymer ?
#
loop_
_entity_poly.entity_id
_entity_poly.type
_entity_poly.pdbx_seq_one_letter_code
_entity_poly.pdbx_strand_id
1 'polypeptide(L)'
;MYPTLPRQIIHRDPNPGNIICNHDQWGFIDFELAERNARIYDPCYAATAVLSETFGQNNDKWLGIYRDVICGYDSVVQLTDAERKSIPYVILANQFVCVAWFAEQDKYAELFETNKHMTAWLIEKFEELKDN
;
A
#
# COMPACT_ATOMS: atom_id res chain seq x y z
N MET A 1 -0.04 4.07 18.70
CA MET A 1 0.49 2.92 17.95
C MET A 1 1.40 3.34 16.80
N TYR A 2 0.95 4.06 15.78
CA TYR A 2 1.78 4.45 14.62
C TYR A 2 3.11 5.19 14.97
N PRO A 3 3.14 6.14 15.94
CA PRO A 3 4.39 6.81 16.31
C PRO A 3 5.47 5.92 16.93
N THR A 4 5.10 4.74 17.42
CA THR A 4 6.02 3.80 18.09
C THR A 4 6.52 2.70 17.15
N LEU A 5 6.08 2.68 15.89
CA LEU A 5 6.53 1.70 14.91
C LEU A 5 7.99 1.96 14.49
N PRO A 6 8.75 0.91 14.13
CA PRO A 6 10.08 1.05 13.56
C PRO A 6 10.10 1.98 12.36
N ARG A 7 11.08 2.88 12.32
CA ARG A 7 11.19 3.93 11.29
C ARG A 7 12.50 3.79 10.52
N GLN A 8 12.40 4.02 9.21
CA GLN A 8 13.54 4.09 8.30
C GLN A 8 13.28 5.17 7.23
N ILE A 9 14.23 5.38 6.33
CA ILE A 9 13.95 6.09 5.09
C ILE A 9 13.07 5.17 4.24
N ILE A 10 11.92 5.67 3.83
CA ILE A 10 10.96 5.00 2.97
C ILE A 10 10.87 5.73 1.62
N HIS A 11 10.44 5.02 0.59
CA HIS A 11 10.18 5.58 -0.73
C HIS A 11 8.96 6.50 -0.73
N ARG A 12 7.92 6.09 0.01
CA ARG A 12 6.62 6.72 0.18
C ARG A 12 5.66 6.62 -1.01
N ASP A 13 6.15 6.41 -2.23
CA ASP A 13 5.35 6.19 -3.43
C ASP A 13 5.82 4.97 -4.24
N PRO A 14 5.91 3.76 -3.65
CA PRO A 14 6.33 2.55 -4.36
C PRO A 14 5.18 1.94 -5.18
N ASN A 15 4.54 2.74 -6.04
CA ASN A 15 3.56 2.25 -6.99
C ASN A 15 4.25 1.46 -8.13
N PRO A 16 3.51 0.61 -8.89
CA PRO A 16 4.11 -0.20 -9.96
C PRO A 16 4.87 0.61 -11.01
N GLY A 17 4.46 1.85 -11.30
CA GLY A 17 5.15 2.74 -12.23
C GLY A 17 6.54 3.18 -11.77
N ASN A 18 6.80 3.14 -10.45
CA ASN A 18 8.09 3.50 -9.85
C ASN A 18 8.98 2.27 -9.57
N ILE A 19 8.56 1.09 -10.02
CA ILE A 19 9.32 -0.16 -9.89
C ILE A 19 9.79 -0.61 -11.28
N ILE A 20 11.10 -0.67 -11.47
CA ILE A 20 11.70 -1.15 -12.72
C ILE A 20 12.15 -2.59 -12.52
N CYS A 21 11.79 -3.46 -13.45
CA CYS A 21 12.27 -4.83 -13.52
C CYS A 21 12.98 -5.08 -14.85
N ASN A 22 14.21 -5.58 -14.78
CA ASN A 22 14.96 -6.04 -15.95
C ASN A 22 15.49 -7.44 -15.65
N HIS A 23 14.82 -8.46 -16.18
CA HIS A 23 15.03 -9.86 -15.83
C HIS A 23 14.98 -10.08 -14.30
N ASP A 24 16.12 -10.40 -13.68
CA ASP A 24 16.20 -10.69 -12.25
C ASP A 24 16.62 -9.46 -11.41
N GLN A 25 16.77 -8.31 -12.04
CA GLN A 25 17.14 -7.06 -11.37
C GLN A 25 15.93 -6.18 -11.16
N TRP A 26 15.75 -5.73 -9.93
CA TRP A 26 14.66 -4.84 -9.53
C TRP A 26 15.25 -3.54 -8.99
N GLY A 27 14.59 -2.44 -9.28
CA GLY A 27 14.98 -1.13 -8.79
C GLY A 27 13.79 -0.21 -8.60
N PHE A 28 13.97 0.78 -7.74
CA PHE A 28 13.01 1.86 -7.54
C PHE A 28 13.52 3.13 -8.19
N ILE A 29 12.60 3.95 -8.70
CA ILE A 29 12.86 5.30 -9.22
C ILE A 29 11.92 6.29 -8.55
N ASP A 30 12.18 7.59 -8.75
CA ASP A 30 11.33 8.68 -8.27
C ASP A 30 11.23 8.76 -6.74
N PHE A 31 12.38 9.05 -6.11
CA PHE A 31 12.50 9.20 -4.66
C PHE A 31 12.18 10.61 -4.15
N GLU A 32 11.49 11.44 -4.92
CA GLU A 32 11.23 12.84 -4.53
C GLU A 32 10.39 12.97 -3.24
N LEU A 33 9.56 11.96 -2.94
CA LEU A 33 8.75 11.90 -1.72
C LEU A 33 9.41 11.15 -0.56
N ALA A 34 10.63 10.65 -0.75
CA ALA A 34 11.31 9.86 0.26
C ALA A 34 11.46 10.61 1.58
N GLU A 35 11.09 9.95 2.68
CA GLU A 35 11.11 10.54 4.01
C GLU A 35 11.44 9.50 5.09
N ARG A 36 11.73 9.94 6.31
CA ARG A 36 11.84 9.07 7.47
C ARG A 36 10.48 8.81 8.10
N ASN A 37 9.93 7.61 7.86
CA ASN A 37 8.60 7.22 8.38
C ASN A 37 8.57 5.75 8.82
N ALA A 38 7.41 5.26 9.29
CA ALA A 38 7.21 3.86 9.64
C ALA A 38 7.51 2.98 8.42
N ARG A 39 8.42 2.02 8.58
CA ARG A 39 8.90 1.19 7.45
C ARG A 39 7.80 0.33 6.83
N ILE A 40 6.78 -0.04 7.60
CA ILE A 40 5.63 -0.80 7.11
C ILE A 40 4.75 -0.01 6.13
N TYR A 41 4.95 1.30 6.00
CA TYR A 41 4.19 2.14 5.06
C TYR A 41 4.37 1.68 3.62
N ASP A 42 5.61 1.48 3.16
CA ASP A 42 5.90 1.14 1.77
C ASP A 42 5.28 -0.18 1.29
N PRO A 43 5.42 -1.33 1.98
CA PRO A 43 4.77 -2.55 1.53
C PRO A 43 3.23 -2.45 1.56
N CYS A 44 2.65 -1.73 2.52
CA CYS A 44 1.20 -1.47 2.53
C CYS A 44 0.78 -0.61 1.33
N TYR A 45 1.55 0.45 1.02
CA TYR A 45 1.26 1.31 -0.12
C TYR A 45 1.41 0.56 -1.45
N ALA A 46 2.50 -0.20 -1.63
CA ALA A 46 2.71 -1.00 -2.83
C ALA A 46 1.54 -1.97 -3.10
N ALA A 47 1.05 -2.65 -2.06
CA ALA A 47 -0.11 -3.53 -2.19
C ALA A 47 -1.37 -2.75 -2.61
N THR A 48 -1.67 -1.60 -2.00
CA THR A 48 -2.85 -0.79 -2.37
C THR A 48 -2.74 -0.15 -3.74
N ALA A 49 -1.54 0.21 -4.19
CA ALA A 49 -1.31 0.72 -5.54
C ALA A 49 -1.64 -0.32 -6.61
N VAL A 50 -1.26 -1.59 -6.40
CA VAL A 50 -1.66 -2.71 -7.29
C VAL A 50 -3.18 -2.87 -7.31
N LEU A 51 -3.87 -2.77 -6.18
CA LEU A 51 -5.33 -2.83 -6.13
C LEU A 51 -5.95 -1.69 -6.94
N SER A 52 -5.43 -0.47 -6.81
CA SER A 52 -5.95 0.71 -7.53
C SER A 52 -5.90 0.53 -9.06
N GLU A 53 -4.86 -0.13 -9.58
CA GLU A 53 -4.74 -0.41 -11.02
C GLU A 53 -5.67 -1.53 -11.51
N THR A 54 -6.08 -2.44 -10.63
CA THR A 54 -6.82 -3.66 -11.01
C THR A 54 -8.22 -3.73 -10.40
N PHE A 55 -8.64 -2.70 -9.67
CA PHE A 55 -9.92 -2.68 -8.96
C PHE A 55 -11.11 -2.89 -9.90
N GLY A 56 -12.01 -3.78 -9.51
CA GLY A 56 -13.18 -4.16 -10.32
C GLY A 56 -12.93 -5.31 -11.30
N GLN A 57 -11.69 -5.73 -11.54
CA GLN A 57 -11.38 -6.85 -12.44
C GLN A 57 -11.40 -8.20 -11.71
N ASN A 58 -10.76 -8.29 -10.56
CA ASN A 58 -10.74 -9.49 -9.71
C ASN A 58 -10.20 -9.14 -8.31
N ASN A 59 -11.01 -8.44 -7.54
CA ASN A 59 -10.61 -7.93 -6.23
C ASN A 59 -10.20 -9.04 -5.25
N ASP A 60 -10.80 -10.23 -5.32
CA ASP A 60 -10.48 -11.34 -4.40
C ASP A 60 -9.06 -11.87 -4.59
N LYS A 61 -8.50 -11.80 -5.81
CA LYS A 61 -7.10 -12.16 -6.06
C LYS A 61 -6.12 -11.21 -5.38
N TRP A 62 -6.51 -9.97 -5.17
CA TRP A 62 -5.65 -9.00 -4.53
C TRP A 62 -5.27 -9.40 -3.09
N LEU A 63 -6.16 -10.06 -2.34
CA LEU A 63 -5.83 -10.54 -1.00
C LEU A 63 -4.62 -11.50 -1.00
N GLY A 64 -4.50 -12.32 -2.05
CA GLY A 64 -3.29 -13.14 -2.27
C GLY A 64 -2.05 -12.28 -2.52
N ILE A 65 -2.13 -11.32 -3.43
CA ILE A 65 -1.03 -10.40 -3.74
C ILE A 65 -0.60 -9.62 -2.50
N TYR A 66 -1.57 -9.11 -1.74
CA TYR A 66 -1.34 -8.41 -0.49
C TYR A 66 -0.54 -9.27 0.51
N ARG A 67 -0.96 -10.52 0.73
CA ARG A 67 -0.25 -11.45 1.60
C ARG A 67 1.16 -11.73 1.10
N ASP A 68 1.34 -11.94 -0.20
CA ASP A 68 2.65 -12.19 -0.80
C ASP A 68 3.60 -10.99 -0.61
N VAL A 69 3.11 -9.75 -0.79
CA VAL A 69 3.89 -8.53 -0.54
C VAL A 69 4.33 -8.44 0.91
N ILE A 70 3.41 -8.65 1.86
CA ILE A 70 3.73 -8.57 3.29
C ILE A 70 4.66 -9.70 3.72
N CYS A 71 4.40 -10.94 3.30
CA CYS A 71 5.27 -12.08 3.60
C CYS A 71 6.65 -11.91 2.97
N GLY A 72 6.74 -11.42 1.74
CA GLY A 72 8.00 -11.13 1.08
C GLY A 72 8.82 -10.09 1.83
N TYR A 73 8.18 -9.00 2.25
CA TYR A 73 8.82 -7.97 3.07
C TYR A 73 9.31 -8.54 4.42
N ASP A 74 8.45 -9.27 5.10
CA ASP A 74 8.76 -9.91 6.40
C ASP A 74 9.92 -10.93 6.31
N SER A 75 10.05 -11.62 5.20
CA SER A 75 11.15 -12.58 4.98
C SER A 75 12.53 -11.95 4.94
N VAL A 76 12.61 -10.66 4.58
CA VAL A 76 13.86 -9.89 4.50
C VAL A 76 14.06 -9.04 5.74
N VAL A 77 13.00 -8.41 6.23
CA VAL A 77 13.03 -7.52 7.39
C VAL A 77 11.93 -7.94 8.35
N GLN A 78 12.27 -8.78 9.32
CA GLN A 78 11.32 -9.34 10.27
C GLN A 78 10.44 -8.26 10.92
N LEU A 79 9.14 -8.39 10.74
CA LEU A 79 8.14 -7.49 11.31
C LEU A 79 7.92 -7.77 12.80
N THR A 80 7.77 -6.72 13.56
CA THR A 80 7.34 -6.80 14.95
C THR A 80 5.83 -7.08 15.04
N ASP A 81 5.36 -7.58 16.17
CA ASP A 81 3.93 -7.77 16.44
C ASP A 81 3.13 -6.46 16.31
N ALA A 82 3.75 -5.34 16.70
CA ALA A 82 3.12 -4.03 16.57
C ALA A 82 2.92 -3.63 15.10
N GLU A 83 3.90 -3.93 14.24
CA GLU A 83 3.79 -3.69 12.81
C GLU A 83 2.71 -4.58 12.19
N ARG A 84 2.71 -5.89 12.44
CA ARG A 84 1.69 -6.80 11.92
C ARG A 84 0.27 -6.33 12.29
N LYS A 85 0.05 -5.97 13.55
CA LYS A 85 -1.24 -5.44 14.03
C LYS A 85 -1.61 -4.10 13.40
N SER A 86 -0.61 -3.31 12.93
CA SER A 86 -0.86 -2.01 12.32
C SER A 86 -1.19 -2.06 10.84
N ILE A 87 -0.86 -3.14 10.13
CA ILE A 87 -1.00 -3.26 8.67
C ILE A 87 -2.39 -2.85 8.16
N PRO A 88 -3.52 -3.38 8.66
CA PRO A 88 -4.84 -3.01 8.15
C PRO A 88 -5.13 -1.52 8.28
N TYR A 89 -4.68 -0.93 9.38
CA TYR A 89 -4.85 0.50 9.63
C TYR A 89 -3.97 1.36 8.71
N VAL A 90 -2.75 0.92 8.43
CA VAL A 90 -1.83 1.63 7.52
C VAL A 90 -2.36 1.56 6.09
N ILE A 91 -2.90 0.42 5.65
CA ILE A 91 -3.56 0.28 4.36
C ILE A 91 -4.71 1.28 4.22
N LEU A 92 -5.62 1.34 5.19
CA LEU A 92 -6.73 2.30 5.15
C LEU A 92 -6.25 3.75 5.22
N ALA A 93 -5.24 4.06 6.05
CA ALA A 93 -4.68 5.40 6.12
C ALA A 93 -4.08 5.84 4.77
N ASN A 94 -3.31 4.98 4.11
CA ASN A 94 -2.78 5.22 2.77
C ASN A 94 -3.92 5.49 1.78
N GLN A 95 -4.96 4.67 1.82
CA GLN A 95 -6.10 4.79 0.94
C GLN A 95 -6.86 6.11 1.13
N PHE A 96 -7.07 6.53 2.38
CA PHE A 96 -7.70 7.84 2.65
C PHE A 96 -6.87 9.01 2.14
N VAL A 97 -5.54 8.93 2.24
CA VAL A 97 -4.64 9.95 1.68
C VAL A 97 -4.77 10.00 0.16
N CYS A 98 -4.80 8.85 -0.52
CA CYS A 98 -4.99 8.79 -1.97
C CYS A 98 -6.34 9.39 -2.40
N VAL A 99 -7.44 9.02 -1.73
CA VAL A 99 -8.77 9.59 -2.03
C VAL A 99 -8.77 11.11 -1.85
N ALA A 100 -8.20 11.61 -0.76
CA ALA A 100 -8.12 13.05 -0.51
C ALA A 100 -7.31 13.77 -1.62
N TRP A 101 -6.19 13.19 -2.02
CA TRP A 101 -5.34 13.77 -3.07
C TRP A 101 -6.04 13.81 -4.43
N PHE A 102 -6.74 12.73 -4.82
CA PHE A 102 -7.50 12.72 -6.07
C PHE A 102 -8.70 13.67 -6.06
N ALA A 103 -9.31 13.89 -4.88
CA ALA A 103 -10.45 14.81 -4.74
C ALA A 103 -10.10 16.28 -5.04
N GLU A 104 -8.84 16.65 -4.89
CA GLU A 104 -8.37 18.03 -5.13
C GLU A 104 -8.09 18.35 -6.60
N GLN A 105 -8.23 17.36 -7.52
CA GLN A 105 -7.78 17.52 -8.89
C GLN A 105 -8.82 17.01 -9.89
N ASP A 106 -9.50 17.91 -10.60
CA ASP A 106 -10.54 17.58 -11.59
C ASP A 106 -10.09 16.57 -12.65
N LYS A 107 -8.81 16.60 -13.04
CA LYS A 107 -8.24 15.68 -14.04
C LYS A 107 -8.23 14.21 -13.58
N TYR A 108 -8.43 13.95 -12.30
CA TYR A 108 -8.45 12.62 -11.71
C TYR A 108 -9.83 12.18 -11.21
N ALA A 109 -10.92 12.76 -11.74
CA ALA A 109 -12.28 12.44 -11.31
C ALA A 109 -12.60 10.93 -11.38
N GLU A 110 -12.18 10.22 -12.43
CA GLU A 110 -12.39 8.77 -12.54
C GLU A 110 -11.60 7.98 -11.49
N LEU A 111 -10.35 8.38 -11.23
CA LEU A 111 -9.53 7.76 -10.18
C LEU A 111 -10.09 8.03 -8.80
N PHE A 112 -10.62 9.21 -8.56
CA PHE A 112 -11.32 9.55 -7.31
C PHE A 112 -12.49 8.61 -7.06
N GLU A 113 -13.39 8.43 -8.05
CA GLU A 113 -14.55 7.53 -7.89
C GLU A 113 -14.11 6.07 -7.70
N THR A 114 -13.13 5.59 -8.47
CA THR A 114 -12.57 4.24 -8.31
C THR A 114 -12.01 4.05 -6.89
N ASN A 115 -11.22 5.01 -6.41
CA ASN A 115 -10.60 4.91 -5.09
C ASN A 115 -11.61 5.04 -3.93
N LYS A 116 -12.72 5.75 -4.11
CA LYS A 116 -13.84 5.73 -3.16
C LYS A 116 -14.46 4.33 -3.03
N HIS A 117 -14.76 3.67 -4.15
CA HIS A 117 -15.29 2.31 -4.15
C HIS A 117 -14.28 1.31 -3.57
N MET A 118 -13.01 1.45 -3.92
CA MET A 118 -11.93 0.65 -3.35
C MET A 118 -11.82 0.82 -1.83
N THR A 119 -11.99 2.06 -1.33
CA THR A 119 -11.99 2.33 0.12
C THR A 119 -13.13 1.61 0.82
N ALA A 120 -14.35 1.67 0.27
CA ALA A 120 -15.49 0.95 0.82
C ALA A 120 -15.23 -0.57 0.88
N TRP A 121 -14.72 -1.13 -0.21
CA TRP A 121 -14.37 -2.55 -0.29
C TRP A 121 -13.26 -2.94 0.72
N LEU A 122 -12.22 -2.14 0.89
CA LEU A 122 -11.17 -2.39 1.90
C LEU A 122 -11.71 -2.36 3.33
N ILE A 123 -12.69 -1.50 3.62
CA ILE A 123 -13.37 -1.45 4.92
C ILE A 123 -14.17 -2.75 5.13
N GLU A 124 -14.88 -3.23 4.12
CA GLU A 124 -15.60 -4.52 4.20
C GLU A 124 -14.64 -5.70 4.43
N LYS A 125 -13.44 -5.65 3.84
CA LYS A 125 -12.39 -6.67 3.97
C LYS A 125 -11.49 -6.50 5.19
N PHE A 126 -11.76 -5.54 6.07
CA PHE A 126 -10.85 -5.16 7.16
C PHE A 126 -10.45 -6.33 8.08
N GLU A 127 -11.38 -7.24 8.39
CA GLU A 127 -11.08 -8.41 9.22
C GLU A 127 -10.15 -9.38 8.49
N GLU A 128 -10.34 -9.57 7.16
CA GLU A 128 -9.46 -10.43 6.35
C GLU A 128 -8.03 -9.87 6.21
N LEU A 129 -7.87 -8.54 6.32
CA LEU A 129 -6.55 -7.89 6.31
C LEU A 129 -5.74 -8.11 7.60
N LYS A 130 -6.38 -8.57 8.67
CA LYS A 130 -5.70 -8.93 9.94
C LYS A 130 -5.03 -10.29 9.90
N ASP A 131 -5.46 -11.15 8.98
CA ASP A 131 -4.94 -12.52 8.82
C ASP A 131 -3.69 -12.51 7.94
N ASN A 132 -2.56 -12.05 8.50
CA ASN A 132 -1.25 -11.94 7.82
C ASN A 132 -0.29 -13.02 8.26
#